data_b60fca734714aa777695fe1e04ff1494
#
_entry.id   b60fca734714aa777695fe1e04ff1494
#
_cell.length_a   1.000
_cell.length_b   1.000
_cell.length_c   1.000
_cell.angle_alpha   90.00
_cell.angle_beta   90.00
_cell.angle_gamma   90.00
#
_symmetry.space_group_name_H-M   'P 1'
#
loop_
_entity.id
_entity.type
_entity.pdbx_description
1 polymer ?
#
loop_
_entity_poly.entity_id
_entity_poly.type
_entity_poly.pdbx_seq_one_letter_code
_entity_poly.pdbx_strand_id
1 'polypeptide(L)'
;MEGGGDGTTAREHAEVLLGLGFVAAQAYVLGAWTDVNRIRQSSARAPVTKSDCYASDTITVQAGITRIHVINATANYFKHHDEWRTWPQNETARILATIDITQKTEFPCIDATELLCGTGWRLIVLHRIVKEWREHLIHSLQ
;
A
#
# COMPACT_ATOMS: atom_id res chain seq x y z
N MET A 1 -2.30 -33.82 17.07
CA MET A 1 -1.97 -33.19 15.77
C MET A 1 -3.05 -32.24 15.25
N GLU A 2 -3.88 -31.76 16.11
CA GLU A 2 -4.99 -30.88 15.73
C GLU A 2 -4.68 -29.38 15.77
N GLY A 3 -3.45 -29.00 16.14
CA GLY A 3 -3.08 -27.59 16.32
C GLY A 3 -2.53 -26.86 15.09
N GLY A 4 -2.19 -27.56 14.01
CA GLY A 4 -1.54 -26.93 12.84
C GLY A 4 -2.49 -26.35 11.80
N GLY A 5 -3.74 -26.85 11.72
CA GLY A 5 -4.73 -26.44 10.72
C GLY A 5 -5.37 -25.08 11.03
N ASP A 6 -5.66 -24.82 12.30
CA ASP A 6 -6.37 -23.60 12.71
C ASP A 6 -5.52 -22.35 12.51
N GLY A 7 -4.18 -22.42 12.75
CA GLY A 7 -3.28 -21.31 12.55
C GLY A 7 -3.13 -20.90 11.09
N THR A 8 -3.08 -21.87 10.17
CA THR A 8 -2.99 -21.63 8.73
C THR A 8 -4.28 -20.98 8.21
N THR A 9 -5.44 -21.53 8.59
CA THR A 9 -6.74 -20.98 8.20
C THR A 9 -6.93 -19.55 8.72
N ALA A 10 -6.53 -19.26 9.96
CA ALA A 10 -6.59 -17.92 10.51
C ALA A 10 -5.71 -16.94 9.72
N ARG A 11 -4.51 -17.36 9.31
CA ARG A 11 -3.62 -16.53 8.46
C ARG A 11 -4.18 -16.32 7.06
N GLU A 12 -4.78 -17.34 6.45
CA GLU A 12 -5.44 -17.20 5.15
C GLU A 12 -6.58 -16.18 5.20
N HIS A 13 -7.41 -16.23 6.25
CA HIS A 13 -8.46 -15.24 6.45
C HIS A 13 -7.89 -13.83 6.70
N ALA A 14 -6.86 -13.72 7.51
CA ALA A 14 -6.18 -12.44 7.78
C ALA A 14 -5.59 -11.87 6.49
N GLU A 15 -4.96 -12.71 5.66
CA GLU A 15 -4.41 -12.29 4.36
C GLU A 15 -5.46 -11.62 3.47
N VAL A 16 -6.64 -12.21 3.38
CA VAL A 16 -7.75 -11.66 2.59
C VAL A 16 -8.26 -10.34 3.17
N LEU A 17 -8.50 -10.29 4.48
CA LEU A 17 -9.00 -9.09 5.15
C LEU A 17 -8.00 -7.94 5.07
N LEU A 18 -6.71 -8.22 5.24
CA LEU A 18 -5.65 -7.21 5.12
C LEU A 18 -5.51 -6.74 3.69
N GLY A 19 -5.62 -7.65 2.71
CA GLY A 19 -5.62 -7.30 1.29
C GLY A 19 -6.76 -6.34 0.94
N LEU A 20 -7.96 -6.58 1.43
CA LEU A 20 -9.09 -5.66 1.28
C LEU A 20 -8.81 -4.31 1.93
N GLY A 21 -8.15 -4.29 3.08
CA GLY A 21 -7.71 -3.07 3.75
C GLY A 21 -6.73 -2.26 2.89
N PHE A 22 -5.78 -2.91 2.24
CA PHE A 22 -4.86 -2.26 1.31
C PHE A 22 -5.58 -1.69 0.08
N VAL A 23 -6.54 -2.39 -0.47
CA VAL A 23 -7.36 -1.89 -1.59
C VAL A 23 -8.15 -0.66 -1.19
N ALA A 24 -8.75 -0.66 0.00
CA ALA A 24 -9.46 0.51 0.53
C ALA A 24 -8.50 1.69 0.74
N ALA A 25 -7.32 1.45 1.30
CA ALA A 25 -6.30 2.48 1.49
C ALA A 25 -5.81 3.05 0.14
N GLN A 26 -5.60 2.20 -0.86
CA GLN A 26 -5.25 2.64 -2.22
C GLN A 26 -6.34 3.53 -2.83
N ALA A 27 -7.61 3.16 -2.68
CA ALA A 27 -8.72 3.97 -3.17
C ALA A 27 -8.73 5.36 -2.52
N TYR A 28 -8.44 5.42 -1.22
CA TYR A 28 -8.31 6.69 -0.49
C TYR A 28 -7.14 7.54 -1.03
N VAL A 29 -5.99 6.93 -1.28
CA VAL A 29 -4.83 7.62 -1.85
C VAL A 29 -5.12 8.18 -3.24
N LEU A 30 -5.76 7.40 -4.10
CA LEU A 30 -6.13 7.84 -5.45
C LEU A 30 -7.17 8.96 -5.42
N GLY A 31 -8.12 8.89 -4.49
CA GLY A 31 -9.09 9.97 -4.26
C GLY A 31 -8.41 11.27 -3.84
N ALA A 32 -7.48 11.20 -2.90
CA ALA A 32 -6.70 12.37 -2.45
C ALA A 32 -5.87 12.97 -3.59
N TRP A 33 -5.21 12.14 -4.40
CA TRP A 33 -4.46 12.58 -5.58
C TRP A 33 -5.37 13.31 -6.59
N THR A 34 -6.57 12.79 -6.83
CA THR A 34 -7.55 13.43 -7.71
C THR A 34 -7.99 14.78 -7.16
N ASP A 35 -8.27 14.87 -5.87
CA ASP A 35 -8.69 16.12 -5.21
C ASP A 35 -7.59 17.18 -5.25
N VAL A 36 -6.36 16.79 -4.97
CA VAL A 36 -5.18 17.66 -5.06
C VAL A 36 -5.07 18.24 -6.47
N ASN A 37 -5.18 17.41 -7.50
CA ASN A 37 -5.08 17.89 -8.88
C ASN A 37 -6.24 18.80 -9.29
N ARG A 38 -7.43 18.57 -8.75
CA ARG A 38 -8.58 19.48 -8.95
C ARG A 38 -8.28 20.85 -8.34
N ILE A 39 -7.73 20.90 -7.14
CA ILE A 39 -7.35 22.16 -6.46
C ILE A 39 -6.25 22.88 -7.25
N ARG A 40 -5.22 22.14 -7.70
CA ARG A 40 -4.12 22.72 -8.48
C ARG A 40 -4.62 23.29 -9.82
N GLN A 41 -5.50 22.58 -10.48
CA GLN A 41 -6.12 23.04 -11.74
C GLN A 41 -6.90 24.34 -11.54
N SER A 42 -7.67 24.45 -10.46
CA SER A 42 -8.43 25.67 -10.15
C SER A 42 -7.52 26.87 -9.85
N SER A 43 -6.27 26.61 -9.46
CA SER A 43 -5.24 27.62 -9.17
C SER A 43 -4.24 27.80 -10.33
N ALA A 44 -4.55 27.26 -11.52
CA ALA A 44 -3.69 27.28 -12.70
C ALA A 44 -2.28 26.70 -12.45
N ARG A 45 -2.17 25.72 -11.56
CA ARG A 45 -0.92 25.00 -11.27
C ARG A 45 -0.85 23.68 -12.04
N ALA A 46 0.37 23.27 -12.38
CA ALA A 46 0.61 21.97 -13.03
C ALA A 46 0.13 20.81 -12.14
N PRO A 47 -0.41 19.74 -12.72
CA PRO A 47 -0.81 18.56 -11.96
C PRO A 47 0.38 17.84 -11.34
N VAL A 48 0.14 17.17 -10.22
CA VAL A 48 1.09 16.25 -9.59
C VAL A 48 0.90 14.87 -10.22
N THR A 49 1.99 14.23 -10.58
CA THR A 49 1.94 12.84 -11.09
C THR A 49 1.64 11.87 -9.95
N LYS A 50 1.16 10.67 -10.28
CA LYS A 50 0.99 9.62 -9.26
C LYS A 50 2.32 9.27 -8.60
N SER A 51 3.39 9.18 -9.37
CA SER A 51 4.73 8.88 -8.86
C SER A 51 5.18 9.90 -7.81
N ASP A 52 5.03 11.19 -8.11
CA ASP A 52 5.40 12.25 -7.17
C ASP A 52 4.49 12.23 -5.93
N CYS A 53 3.21 11.93 -6.12
CA CYS A 53 2.26 11.82 -5.03
C CYS A 53 2.62 10.68 -4.06
N TYR A 54 3.00 9.51 -4.58
CA TYR A 54 3.43 8.38 -3.74
C TYR A 54 4.76 8.66 -3.03
N ALA A 55 5.66 9.37 -3.70
CA ALA A 55 6.95 9.76 -3.14
C ALA A 55 6.85 10.89 -2.10
N SER A 56 5.72 11.56 -1.99
CA SER A 56 5.53 12.72 -1.10
C SER A 56 5.40 12.37 0.38
N ASP A 57 5.23 11.08 0.72
CA ASP A 57 5.20 10.65 2.12
C ASP A 57 6.56 10.96 2.79
N THR A 58 6.50 11.51 3.98
CA THR A 58 7.69 11.91 4.74
C THR A 58 8.43 10.75 5.37
N ILE A 59 7.80 9.57 5.44
CA ILE A 59 8.37 8.37 6.04
C ILE A 59 8.69 7.36 4.94
N THR A 60 9.96 6.97 4.86
CA THR A 60 10.40 5.89 3.99
C THR A 60 10.55 4.59 4.76
N VAL A 61 10.21 3.47 4.13
CA VAL A 61 10.43 2.12 4.69
C VAL A 61 11.77 1.55 4.28
N GLN A 62 12.23 1.93 3.08
CA GLN A 62 13.54 1.63 2.52
C GLN A 62 13.94 2.78 1.58
N ALA A 63 15.18 2.79 1.11
CA ALA A 63 15.70 3.84 0.24
C ALA A 63 14.79 4.08 -0.97
N GLY A 64 14.19 5.27 -1.05
CA GLY A 64 13.31 5.68 -2.13
C GLY A 64 11.90 5.07 -2.10
N ILE A 65 11.57 4.24 -1.11
CA ILE A 65 10.25 3.59 -0.99
C ILE A 65 9.53 4.13 0.24
N THR A 66 8.41 4.80 0.02
CA THR A 66 7.56 5.33 1.10
C THR A 66 6.49 4.33 1.51
N ARG A 67 5.81 4.60 2.62
CA ARG A 67 4.65 3.82 3.07
C ARG A 67 3.55 3.77 1.98
N ILE A 68 3.36 4.86 1.26
CA ILE A 68 2.34 4.95 0.20
C ILE A 68 2.70 4.08 -1.00
N HIS A 69 3.98 3.99 -1.35
CA HIS A 69 4.44 3.02 -2.36
C HIS A 69 4.09 1.58 -1.95
N VAL A 70 4.32 1.22 -0.69
CA VAL A 70 4.03 -0.13 -0.19
C VAL A 70 2.52 -0.41 -0.23
N ILE A 71 1.69 0.55 0.20
CA ILE A 71 0.23 0.42 0.16
C ILE A 71 -0.24 0.18 -1.28
N ASN A 72 0.22 1.00 -2.22
CA ASN A 72 -0.16 0.87 -3.62
C ASN A 72 0.28 -0.46 -4.23
N ALA A 73 1.53 -0.86 -4.00
CA ALA A 73 2.06 -2.12 -4.53
C ALA A 73 1.34 -3.35 -3.95
N THR A 74 1.08 -3.35 -2.64
CA THR A 74 0.37 -4.45 -1.98
C THR A 74 -1.07 -4.55 -2.45
N ALA A 75 -1.76 -3.43 -2.62
CA ALA A 75 -3.11 -3.39 -3.18
C ALA A 75 -3.14 -3.93 -4.62
N ASN A 76 -2.18 -3.55 -5.45
CA ASN A 76 -2.07 -4.07 -6.81
C ASN A 76 -1.81 -5.57 -6.84
N TYR A 77 -0.91 -6.06 -5.97
CA TYR A 77 -0.71 -7.49 -5.80
C TYR A 77 -2.02 -8.20 -5.47
N PHE A 78 -2.72 -7.74 -4.44
CA PHE A 78 -3.96 -8.36 -3.99
C PHE A 78 -5.04 -8.40 -5.08
N LYS A 79 -5.17 -7.34 -5.86
CA LYS A 79 -6.17 -7.27 -6.95
C LYS A 79 -5.84 -8.14 -8.15
N HIS A 80 -4.57 -8.34 -8.46
CA HIS A 80 -4.14 -8.84 -9.77
C HIS A 80 -3.30 -10.12 -9.72
N HIS A 81 -2.87 -10.61 -8.56
CA HIS A 81 -1.96 -11.76 -8.49
C HIS A 81 -2.53 -13.02 -9.13
N ASP A 82 -3.84 -13.21 -9.08
CA ASP A 82 -4.50 -14.35 -9.71
C ASP A 82 -4.44 -14.33 -11.26
N GLU A 83 -4.23 -13.14 -11.82
CA GLU A 83 -4.08 -12.94 -13.25
C GLU A 83 -2.63 -13.20 -13.72
N TRP A 84 -1.68 -13.24 -12.79
CA TRP A 84 -0.26 -13.37 -13.09
C TRP A 84 0.10 -14.83 -13.38
N ARG A 85 0.36 -15.14 -14.64
CA ARG A 85 0.89 -16.46 -15.04
C ARG A 85 2.29 -16.69 -14.52
N THR A 86 3.09 -15.62 -14.51
CA THR A 86 4.44 -15.57 -13.94
C THR A 86 4.54 -14.29 -13.11
N TRP A 87 5.48 -14.27 -12.16
CA TRP A 87 5.73 -13.05 -11.36
C TRP A 87 6.11 -11.91 -12.31
N PRO A 88 5.40 -10.76 -12.28
CA PRO A 88 5.61 -9.70 -13.25
C PRO A 88 6.95 -8.98 -13.04
N GLN A 89 7.40 -8.31 -14.10
CA GLN A 89 8.56 -7.42 -14.06
C GLN A 89 8.10 -5.97 -14.23
N ASN A 90 7.36 -5.48 -13.26
CA ASN A 90 6.81 -4.12 -13.27
C ASN A 90 7.15 -3.39 -11.98
N GLU A 91 6.70 -2.14 -11.86
CA GLU A 91 6.94 -1.29 -10.70
C GLU A 91 6.40 -1.91 -9.40
N THR A 92 5.23 -2.52 -9.45
CA THR A 92 4.64 -3.22 -8.30
C THR A 92 5.57 -4.31 -7.78
N ALA A 93 6.04 -5.18 -8.66
CA ALA A 93 6.95 -6.27 -8.28
C ALA A 93 8.30 -5.74 -7.79
N ARG A 94 8.80 -4.67 -8.39
CA ARG A 94 10.05 -4.01 -7.95
C ARG A 94 9.93 -3.48 -6.52
N ILE A 95 8.84 -2.79 -6.21
CA ILE A 95 8.60 -2.27 -4.85
C ILE A 95 8.46 -3.42 -3.86
N LEU A 96 7.67 -4.44 -4.18
CA LEU A 96 7.49 -5.61 -3.32
C LEU A 96 8.82 -6.33 -3.05
N ALA A 97 9.65 -6.52 -4.07
CA ALA A 97 10.96 -7.14 -3.91
C ALA A 97 11.88 -6.34 -2.98
N THR A 98 11.78 -5.00 -3.00
CA THR A 98 12.56 -4.13 -2.12
C THR A 98 12.22 -4.36 -0.64
N ILE A 99 11.03 -4.81 -0.33
CA ILE A 99 10.58 -5.14 1.03
C ILE A 99 10.51 -6.66 1.27
N ASP A 100 11.28 -7.42 0.51
CA ASP A 100 11.42 -8.88 0.63
C ASP A 100 10.13 -9.67 0.35
N ILE A 101 9.21 -9.11 -0.41
CA ILE A 101 8.02 -9.82 -0.91
C ILE A 101 8.26 -10.29 -2.34
N THR A 102 8.24 -11.60 -2.55
CA THR A 102 8.49 -12.26 -3.83
C THR A 102 7.39 -13.27 -4.13
N GLN A 103 7.51 -13.93 -5.29
CA GLN A 103 6.57 -15.01 -5.65
C GLN A 103 6.56 -16.18 -4.65
N LYS A 104 7.60 -16.31 -3.80
CA LYS A 104 7.70 -17.35 -2.77
C LYS A 104 7.09 -16.92 -1.42
N THR A 105 6.71 -15.68 -1.27
CA THR A 105 6.10 -15.17 -0.04
C THR A 105 4.70 -15.76 0.12
N GLU A 106 4.45 -16.42 1.23
CA GLU A 106 3.19 -17.13 1.47
C GLU A 106 2.03 -16.16 1.74
N PHE A 107 2.29 -15.13 2.56
CA PHE A 107 1.27 -14.16 2.98
C PHE A 107 1.75 -12.72 2.76
N PRO A 108 1.77 -12.24 1.51
CA PRO A 108 2.29 -10.91 1.19
C PRO A 108 1.60 -9.75 1.91
N CYS A 109 0.28 -9.80 2.06
CA CYS A 109 -0.46 -8.75 2.75
C CYS A 109 -0.19 -8.74 4.26
N ILE A 110 -0.02 -9.90 4.88
CA ILE A 110 0.41 -10.00 6.28
C ILE A 110 1.81 -9.38 6.43
N ASP A 111 2.75 -9.75 5.58
CA ASP A 111 4.12 -9.26 5.65
C ASP A 111 4.19 -7.74 5.45
N ALA A 112 3.44 -7.21 4.48
CA ALA A 112 3.36 -5.77 4.27
C ALA A 112 2.72 -5.05 5.47
N THR A 113 1.68 -5.65 6.07
CA THR A 113 1.04 -5.09 7.27
C THR A 113 2.01 -5.07 8.44
N GLU A 114 2.76 -6.12 8.68
CA GLU A 114 3.75 -6.16 9.75
C GLU A 114 4.84 -5.10 9.56
N LEU A 115 5.25 -4.87 8.32
CA LEU A 115 6.22 -3.83 7.99
C LEU A 115 5.69 -2.43 8.33
N LEU A 116 4.43 -2.14 8.00
CA LEU A 116 3.85 -0.80 8.16
C LEU A 116 3.24 -0.58 9.54
N CYS A 117 2.67 -1.60 10.14
CA CYS A 117 1.79 -1.50 11.31
C CYS A 117 2.29 -2.30 12.53
N GLY A 118 3.38 -3.05 12.38
CA GLY A 118 3.84 -3.99 13.42
C GLY A 118 3.00 -5.27 13.45
N THR A 119 3.34 -6.17 14.37
CA THR A 119 2.81 -7.54 14.43
C THR A 119 1.35 -7.66 14.88
N GLY A 120 0.73 -6.57 15.29
CA GLY A 120 -0.68 -6.58 15.74
C GLY A 120 -1.71 -6.61 14.62
N TRP A 121 -1.31 -6.48 13.35
CA TRP A 121 -2.18 -6.47 12.17
C TRP A 121 -3.38 -5.52 12.26
N ARG A 122 -3.15 -4.32 12.77
CA ARG A 122 -4.22 -3.35 13.05
C ARG A 122 -4.48 -2.49 11.81
N LEU A 123 -5.58 -2.72 11.12
CA LEU A 123 -5.99 -1.96 9.93
C LEU A 123 -6.17 -0.46 10.22
N ILE A 124 -6.51 -0.10 11.46
CA ILE A 124 -6.60 1.32 11.84
C ILE A 124 -5.28 2.08 11.61
N VAL A 125 -4.14 1.38 11.65
CA VAL A 125 -2.85 1.99 11.39
C VAL A 125 -2.71 2.38 9.92
N LEU A 126 -3.23 1.57 8.97
CA LEU A 126 -3.29 1.95 7.56
C LEU A 126 -4.09 3.24 7.36
N HIS A 127 -5.23 3.36 8.01
CA HIS A 127 -6.03 4.58 7.97
C HIS A 127 -5.24 5.78 8.50
N ARG A 128 -4.54 5.61 9.60
CA ARG A 128 -3.68 6.65 10.17
C ARG A 128 -2.59 7.09 9.19
N ILE A 129 -1.91 6.15 8.57
CA ILE A 129 -0.85 6.41 7.59
C ILE A 129 -1.38 7.27 6.43
N VAL A 130 -2.47 6.87 5.81
CA VAL A 130 -3.01 7.60 4.65
C VAL A 130 -3.57 8.96 5.05
N LYS A 131 -4.13 9.09 6.26
CA LYS A 131 -4.59 10.36 6.80
C LYS A 131 -3.44 11.34 7.04
N GLU A 132 -2.37 10.90 7.71
CA GLU A 132 -1.17 11.70 7.95
C GLU A 132 -0.54 12.17 6.64
N TRP A 133 -0.40 11.25 5.69
CA TRP A 133 0.13 11.57 4.37
C TRP A 133 -0.74 12.61 3.65
N ARG A 134 -2.05 12.44 3.67
CA ARG A 134 -2.99 13.37 3.03
C ARG A 134 -2.90 14.76 3.65
N GLU A 135 -2.87 14.86 4.97
CA GLU A 135 -2.72 16.14 5.68
C GLU A 135 -1.43 16.84 5.28
N HIS A 136 -0.31 16.11 5.23
CA HIS A 136 0.96 16.64 4.77
C HIS A 136 0.90 17.10 3.31
N LEU A 137 0.29 16.32 2.44
CA LEU A 137 0.12 16.66 1.02
C LEU A 137 -0.68 17.95 0.85
N ILE A 138 -1.78 18.12 1.59
CA ILE A 138 -2.60 19.33 1.56
C ILE A 138 -1.82 20.55 2.05
N HIS A 139 -1.08 20.42 3.15
CA HIS A 139 -0.27 21.50 3.67
C HIS A 139 0.85 21.93 2.71
N SER A 140 1.42 21.01 1.97
CA SER A 140 2.46 21.30 0.97
C SER A 140 1.93 22.08 -0.24
N LEU A 141 0.60 22.18 -0.41
CA LEU A 141 -0.03 22.93 -1.49
C LEU A 141 -0.28 24.40 -1.14
N GLN A 142 -0.20 24.75 0.12
CA GLN A 142 -0.39 26.12 0.61
C GLN A 142 0.90 26.92 0.47
#